data_71d9a599d515fe60e9a5a5fe0faca17f
#
_entry.id   71d9a599d515fe60e9a5a5fe0faca17f
#
_cell.length_a   1.000
_cell.length_b   1.000
_cell.length_c   1.000
_cell.angle_alpha   90.00
_cell.angle_beta   90.00
_cell.angle_gamma   90.00
#
_symmetry.space_group_name_H-M   'P 1'
#
loop_
_entity.id
_entity.type
_entity.pdbx_description
1 polymer ?
#
loop_
_entity_poly.entity_id
_entity_poly.type
_entity_poly.pdbx_seq_one_letter_code
_entity_poly.pdbx_strand_id
1 'polypeptide(L)'
;MTSTPATNPRSEASGTTGARRGRPGYDTATVLSICVDMFTKHGYDATSMGMLAERLGISKSAIYHHVPSKLDILRQALDAALNPLEDAFRYHIVNPEPTALETLRALMAETIEVLIERRPYVLLLLRLRGNSEVELAAMQRRRKLDRLTASIVEQAIEEGSIRGDLNPGNVARYMFGTINSLVEWLRVDDSMSTESAKRGVLSLLFEGLETSR
;
A
#
# COMPACT_ATOMS: atom_id res chain seq x y z
N MET A 1 39.03 0.02 82.96
CA MET A 1 37.66 0.25 83.54
C MET A 1 36.91 1.09 82.60
N THR A 2 35.72 0.71 82.38
CA THR A 2 34.57 1.28 81.64
C THR A 2 34.42 0.86 80.15
N SER A 3 33.55 -0.08 80.01
CA SER A 3 32.96 -0.60 78.76
C SER A 3 32.03 0.38 78.18
N THR A 4 32.02 0.50 76.85
CA THR A 4 30.96 1.16 76.08
C THR A 4 30.35 0.16 75.13
N PRO A 5 29.01 0.05 75.05
CA PRO A 5 28.37 -0.93 74.20
C PRO A 5 28.20 -0.42 72.76
N ALA A 6 28.36 -1.35 71.84
CA ALA A 6 28.16 -1.15 70.41
C ALA A 6 26.67 -1.00 70.03
N THR A 7 26.37 0.00 69.26
CA THR A 7 25.08 0.24 68.64
C THR A 7 25.08 -0.29 67.19
N ASN A 8 24.14 -1.19 66.91
CA ASN A 8 23.95 -1.81 65.61
C ASN A 8 22.95 -0.98 64.75
N PRO A 9 23.27 -0.50 63.55
CA PRO A 9 22.30 0.10 62.68
C PRO A 9 21.63 -0.95 61.80
N ARG A 10 20.33 -1.02 61.88
CA ARG A 10 19.43 -1.83 61.02
C ARG A 10 19.55 -1.34 59.57
N SER A 11 19.83 -2.28 58.69
CA SER A 11 19.80 -2.18 57.24
C SER A 11 18.33 -2.07 56.81
N GLU A 12 17.92 -0.91 56.30
CA GLU A 12 16.66 -0.75 55.54
C GLU A 12 16.91 -1.13 54.07
N ALA A 13 16.36 -2.27 53.73
CA ALA A 13 16.26 -2.71 52.32
C ALA A 13 15.15 -1.92 51.63
N SER A 14 15.49 -0.85 50.90
CA SER A 14 14.54 -0.23 49.98
C SER A 14 14.36 -1.09 48.74
N GLY A 15 13.27 -1.78 48.70
CA GLY A 15 12.80 -2.47 47.52
C GLY A 15 12.44 -1.48 46.40
N THR A 16 13.31 -1.31 45.43
CA THR A 16 13.00 -0.67 44.16
C THR A 16 12.12 -1.60 43.33
N THR A 17 10.81 -1.41 43.44
CA THR A 17 9.85 -1.95 42.49
C THR A 17 10.14 -1.34 41.12
N GLY A 18 10.89 -2.05 40.29
CA GLY A 18 11.09 -1.73 38.91
C GLY A 18 9.74 -1.70 38.19
N ALA A 19 9.25 -0.50 37.90
CA ALA A 19 8.10 -0.31 37.03
C ALA A 19 8.40 -1.01 35.70
N ARG A 20 7.69 -2.09 35.39
CA ARG A 20 7.64 -2.69 34.07
C ARG A 20 7.25 -1.59 33.09
N ARG A 21 8.23 -1.04 32.36
CA ARG A 21 7.98 -0.19 31.20
C ARG A 21 7.09 -0.99 30.27
N GLY A 22 5.82 -0.61 30.19
CA GLY A 22 4.89 -1.16 29.22
C GLY A 22 5.52 -1.04 27.83
N ARG A 23 5.45 -2.13 27.06
CA ARG A 23 5.87 -2.14 25.65
C ARG A 23 5.21 -0.93 24.98
N PRO A 24 5.94 -0.10 24.18
CA PRO A 24 5.33 1.00 23.45
C PRO A 24 4.12 0.45 22.71
N GLY A 25 2.95 1.03 22.94
CA GLY A 25 1.73 0.62 22.24
C GLY A 25 1.95 0.79 20.73
N TYR A 26 1.56 -0.20 19.94
CA TYR A 26 1.55 -0.05 18.49
C TYR A 26 0.66 1.13 18.10
N ASP A 27 1.14 1.98 17.20
CA ASP A 27 0.26 2.92 16.52
C ASP A 27 -0.65 2.19 15.51
N THR A 28 -1.73 2.84 15.11
CA THR A 28 -2.73 2.24 14.20
C THR A 28 -2.11 1.89 12.84
N ALA A 29 -1.14 2.67 12.35
CA ALA A 29 -0.48 2.43 11.07
C ALA A 29 0.37 1.15 11.12
N THR A 30 1.12 0.94 12.20
CA THR A 30 1.90 -0.29 12.42
C THR A 30 0.98 -1.51 12.54
N VAL A 31 -0.13 -1.41 13.29
CA VAL A 31 -1.14 -2.49 13.37
C VAL A 31 -1.66 -2.83 11.99
N LEU A 32 -2.07 -1.83 11.21
CA LEU A 32 -2.59 -2.02 9.86
C LEU A 32 -1.56 -2.71 8.95
N SER A 33 -0.32 -2.26 8.96
CA SER A 33 0.77 -2.84 8.15
C SER A 33 0.99 -4.32 8.46
N ILE A 34 1.04 -4.69 9.75
CA ILE A 34 1.20 -6.09 10.18
C ILE A 34 -0.01 -6.94 9.76
N CYS A 35 -1.23 -6.41 9.88
CA CYS A 35 -2.44 -7.10 9.46
C CYS A 35 -2.46 -7.34 7.95
N VAL A 36 -2.05 -6.35 7.16
CA VAL A 36 -1.96 -6.46 5.69
C VAL A 36 -0.92 -7.51 5.28
N ASP A 37 0.25 -7.56 5.94
CA ASP A 37 1.25 -8.61 5.72
C ASP A 37 0.66 -10.01 5.98
N MET A 38 -0.10 -10.18 7.06
CA MET A 38 -0.79 -11.44 7.37
C MET A 38 -1.85 -11.80 6.31
N PHE A 39 -2.66 -10.84 5.86
CA PHE A 39 -3.65 -11.07 4.81
C PHE A 39 -3.00 -11.45 3.48
N THR A 40 -1.86 -10.83 3.15
CA THR A 40 -1.12 -11.12 1.93
C THR A 40 -0.48 -12.50 1.96
N LYS A 41 0.04 -12.94 3.12
CA LYS A 41 0.71 -14.25 3.28
C LYS A 41 -0.25 -15.42 3.39
N HIS A 42 -1.31 -15.25 4.18
CA HIS A 42 -2.20 -16.36 4.56
C HIS A 42 -3.56 -16.31 3.85
N GLY A 43 -3.87 -15.18 3.21
CA GLY A 43 -5.19 -14.87 2.66
C GLY A 43 -6.09 -14.19 3.71
N TYR A 44 -6.94 -13.29 3.22
CA TYR A 44 -7.89 -12.57 4.08
C TYR A 44 -8.83 -13.51 4.81
N ASP A 45 -9.49 -14.43 4.09
CA ASP A 45 -10.50 -15.32 4.67
C ASP A 45 -9.93 -16.27 5.74
N ALA A 46 -8.74 -16.79 5.51
CA ALA A 46 -8.05 -17.71 6.42
C ALA A 46 -7.46 -17.03 7.67
N THR A 47 -7.34 -15.70 7.68
CA THR A 47 -6.77 -14.94 8.81
C THR A 47 -7.86 -14.56 9.80
N SER A 48 -7.68 -14.90 11.09
CA SER A 48 -8.58 -14.53 12.18
C SER A 48 -8.03 -13.37 13.01
N MET A 49 -8.91 -12.67 13.75
CA MET A 49 -8.51 -11.63 14.72
C MET A 49 -7.59 -12.17 15.82
N GLY A 50 -7.72 -13.47 16.16
CA GLY A 50 -6.83 -14.15 17.11
C GLY A 50 -5.41 -14.27 16.58
N MET A 51 -5.25 -14.71 15.32
CA MET A 51 -3.95 -14.78 14.64
C MET A 51 -3.28 -13.41 14.53
N LEU A 52 -4.06 -12.37 14.24
CA LEU A 52 -3.54 -10.99 14.17
C LEU A 52 -3.05 -10.52 15.55
N ALA A 53 -3.83 -10.76 16.61
CA ALA A 53 -3.44 -10.42 17.98
C ALA A 53 -2.16 -11.17 18.42
N GLU A 54 -2.07 -12.45 18.12
CA GLU A 54 -0.88 -13.28 18.38
C GLU A 54 0.35 -12.72 17.64
N ARG A 55 0.22 -12.40 16.36
CA ARG A 55 1.30 -11.81 15.53
C ARG A 55 1.78 -10.48 16.08
N LEU A 56 0.86 -9.66 16.62
CA LEU A 56 1.16 -8.39 17.27
C LEU A 56 1.70 -8.57 18.71
N GLY A 57 1.60 -9.76 19.30
CA GLY A 57 1.99 -10.00 20.69
C GLY A 57 1.12 -9.25 21.71
N ILE A 58 -0.16 -9.01 21.38
CA ILE A 58 -1.16 -8.35 22.24
C ILE A 58 -2.33 -9.30 22.51
N SER A 59 -3.16 -8.96 23.50
CA SER A 59 -4.38 -9.73 23.77
C SER A 59 -5.42 -9.53 22.65
N LYS A 60 -6.31 -10.51 22.47
CA LYS A 60 -7.45 -10.41 21.54
C LYS A 60 -8.36 -9.21 21.88
N SER A 61 -8.47 -8.85 23.16
CA SER A 61 -9.20 -7.66 23.58
C SER A 61 -8.49 -6.36 23.14
N ALA A 62 -7.15 -6.33 23.25
CA ALA A 62 -6.36 -5.16 22.92
C ALA A 62 -6.42 -4.81 21.41
N ILE A 63 -6.46 -5.81 20.50
CA ILE A 63 -6.53 -5.53 19.07
C ILE A 63 -7.83 -4.80 18.70
N TYR A 64 -8.95 -5.07 19.37
CA TYR A 64 -10.22 -4.40 19.14
C TYR A 64 -10.23 -2.91 19.57
N HIS A 65 -9.26 -2.47 20.38
CA HIS A 65 -9.05 -1.05 20.67
C HIS A 65 -8.38 -0.31 19.50
N HIS A 66 -7.62 -1.01 18.66
CA HIS A 66 -6.98 -0.44 17.48
C HIS A 66 -7.89 -0.51 16.25
N VAL A 67 -8.59 -1.63 16.07
CA VAL A 67 -9.42 -1.90 14.89
C VAL A 67 -10.69 -2.65 15.28
N PRO A 68 -11.88 -2.12 14.91
CA PRO A 68 -13.17 -2.68 15.35
C PRO A 68 -13.44 -4.09 14.81
N SER A 69 -12.98 -4.39 13.60
CA SER A 69 -13.21 -5.68 12.94
C SER A 69 -12.17 -6.00 11.88
N LYS A 70 -12.12 -7.26 11.46
CA LYS A 70 -11.29 -7.70 10.32
C LYS A 70 -11.71 -7.00 9.02
N LEU A 71 -12.99 -6.71 8.85
CA LEU A 71 -13.51 -6.00 7.70
C LEU A 71 -13.08 -4.53 7.67
N ASP A 72 -12.97 -3.89 8.84
CA ASP A 72 -12.46 -2.52 8.94
C ASP A 72 -10.96 -2.43 8.64
N ILE A 73 -10.18 -3.44 9.02
CA ILE A 73 -8.78 -3.55 8.60
C ILE A 73 -8.70 -3.65 7.08
N LEU A 74 -9.51 -4.52 6.46
CA LEU A 74 -9.55 -4.66 5.00
C LEU A 74 -9.92 -3.33 4.34
N ARG A 75 -10.97 -2.65 4.80
CA ARG A 75 -11.40 -1.34 4.27
C ARG A 75 -10.26 -0.32 4.33
N GLN A 76 -9.64 -0.14 5.51
CA GLN A 76 -8.52 0.78 5.69
C GLN A 76 -7.34 0.44 4.78
N ALA A 77 -7.02 -0.85 4.62
CA ALA A 77 -5.95 -1.29 3.74
C ALA A 77 -6.25 -0.98 2.26
N LEU A 78 -7.49 -1.20 1.81
CA LEU A 78 -7.90 -0.89 0.44
C LEU A 78 -7.97 0.61 0.18
N ASP A 79 -8.38 1.41 1.18
CA ASP A 79 -8.34 2.86 1.12
C ASP A 79 -6.89 3.38 1.05
N ALA A 80 -5.97 2.79 1.81
CA ALA A 80 -4.55 3.14 1.76
C ALA A 80 -3.90 2.87 0.38
N ALA A 81 -4.43 1.90 -0.39
CA ALA A 81 -4.01 1.65 -1.77
C ALA A 81 -4.69 2.58 -2.77
N LEU A 82 -6.01 2.80 -2.64
CA LEU A 82 -6.82 3.43 -3.67
C LEU A 82 -6.88 4.96 -3.54
N ASN A 83 -6.89 5.51 -2.33
CA ASN A 83 -7.00 6.97 -2.16
C ASN A 83 -5.86 7.73 -2.85
N PRO A 84 -4.57 7.37 -2.67
CA PRO A 84 -3.49 8.06 -3.38
C PRO A 84 -3.60 7.96 -4.92
N LEU A 85 -4.04 6.80 -5.44
CA LEU A 85 -4.29 6.64 -6.87
C LEU A 85 -5.42 7.55 -7.35
N GLU A 86 -6.54 7.59 -6.64
CA GLU A 86 -7.67 8.47 -6.98
C GLU A 86 -7.31 9.95 -6.88
N ASP A 87 -6.43 10.33 -5.95
CA ASP A 87 -5.93 11.69 -5.81
C ASP A 87 -5.03 12.07 -6.99
N ALA A 88 -4.11 11.20 -7.43
CA ALA A 88 -3.30 11.37 -8.63
C ALA A 88 -4.18 11.55 -9.88
N PHE A 89 -5.17 10.68 -10.07
CA PHE A 89 -6.12 10.81 -11.18
C PHE A 89 -6.90 12.12 -11.13
N ARG A 90 -7.38 12.52 -9.96
CA ARG A 90 -8.09 13.79 -9.79
C ARG A 90 -7.20 14.98 -10.15
N TYR A 91 -5.95 14.95 -9.70
CA TYR A 91 -4.99 16.01 -9.96
C TYR A 91 -4.74 16.18 -11.48
N HIS A 92 -4.40 15.11 -12.20
CA HIS A 92 -4.10 15.16 -13.63
C HIS A 92 -5.33 15.41 -14.52
N ILE A 93 -6.53 15.07 -14.06
CA ILE A 93 -7.77 15.41 -14.78
C ILE A 93 -8.10 16.91 -14.63
N VAL A 94 -7.86 17.49 -13.46
CA VAL A 94 -8.13 18.91 -13.18
C VAL A 94 -7.04 19.81 -13.74
N ASN A 95 -5.80 19.33 -13.77
CA ASN A 95 -4.61 20.03 -14.24
C ASN A 95 -3.93 19.21 -15.34
N PRO A 96 -4.55 19.07 -16.53
CA PRO A 96 -3.97 18.27 -17.59
C PRO A 96 -2.72 18.95 -18.17
N GLU A 97 -1.79 18.15 -18.64
CA GLU A 97 -0.67 18.62 -19.47
C GLU A 97 -1.17 19.13 -20.84
N PRO A 98 -0.33 19.82 -21.63
CA PRO A 98 -0.74 20.39 -22.92
C PRO A 98 -1.36 19.39 -23.90
N THR A 99 -0.96 18.13 -23.85
CA THR A 99 -1.51 17.05 -24.67
C THR A 99 -2.02 15.90 -23.81
N ALA A 100 -2.99 15.13 -24.35
CA ALA A 100 -3.49 13.94 -23.68
C ALA A 100 -2.38 12.87 -23.49
N LEU A 101 -1.45 12.77 -24.41
CA LEU A 101 -0.29 11.87 -24.30
C LEU A 101 0.61 12.25 -23.12
N GLU A 102 0.92 13.54 -22.96
CA GLU A 102 1.73 14.04 -21.84
C GLU A 102 1.00 13.84 -20.50
N THR A 103 -0.29 14.13 -20.45
CA THR A 103 -1.15 13.86 -19.28
C THR A 103 -1.13 12.38 -18.92
N LEU A 104 -1.27 11.49 -19.90
CA LEU A 104 -1.23 10.04 -19.70
C LEU A 104 0.14 9.58 -19.17
N ARG A 105 1.23 10.13 -19.71
CA ARG A 105 2.60 9.82 -19.28
C ARG A 105 2.84 10.25 -17.83
N ALA A 106 2.45 11.47 -17.48
CA ALA A 106 2.57 11.99 -16.11
C ALA A 106 1.74 11.18 -15.11
N LEU A 107 0.48 10.88 -15.46
CA LEU A 107 -0.40 10.05 -14.63
C LEU A 107 0.15 8.63 -14.41
N MET A 108 0.70 7.99 -15.44
CA MET A 108 1.30 6.66 -15.32
C MET A 108 2.58 6.70 -14.47
N ALA A 109 3.39 7.75 -14.58
CA ALA A 109 4.57 7.95 -13.74
C ALA A 109 4.20 8.03 -12.26
N GLU A 110 3.22 8.86 -11.90
CA GLU A 110 2.73 8.98 -10.51
C GLU A 110 2.06 7.69 -10.03
N THR A 111 1.29 7.02 -10.90
CA THR A 111 0.71 5.70 -10.59
C THR A 111 1.77 4.69 -10.20
N ILE A 112 2.90 4.63 -10.91
CA ILE A 112 4.01 3.72 -10.58
C ILE A 112 4.59 4.07 -9.21
N GLU A 113 4.80 5.34 -8.90
CA GLU A 113 5.31 5.80 -7.60
C GLU A 113 4.38 5.37 -6.46
N VAL A 114 3.09 5.63 -6.59
CA VAL A 114 2.08 5.21 -5.60
C VAL A 114 2.07 3.69 -5.42
N LEU A 115 2.14 2.92 -6.52
CA LEU A 115 2.16 1.47 -6.44
C LEU A 115 3.37 0.95 -5.67
N ILE A 116 4.54 1.52 -5.88
CA ILE A 116 5.77 1.11 -5.20
C ILE A 116 5.72 1.52 -3.72
N GLU A 117 5.35 2.75 -3.41
CA GLU A 117 5.23 3.24 -2.03
C GLU A 117 4.18 2.47 -1.22
N ARG A 118 3.06 2.12 -1.83
CA ARG A 118 1.93 1.43 -1.20
C ARG A 118 1.91 -0.07 -1.48
N ARG A 119 3.04 -0.63 -1.91
CA ARG A 119 3.18 -2.01 -2.38
C ARG A 119 2.41 -3.06 -1.56
N PRO A 120 2.50 -3.15 -0.22
CA PRO A 120 1.78 -4.16 0.56
C PRO A 120 0.25 -4.07 0.40
N TYR A 121 -0.28 -2.86 0.37
CA TYR A 121 -1.71 -2.57 0.21
C TYR A 121 -2.18 -2.86 -1.21
N VAL A 122 -1.35 -2.52 -2.20
CA VAL A 122 -1.64 -2.80 -3.62
C VAL A 122 -1.62 -4.31 -3.89
N LEU A 123 -0.68 -5.07 -3.31
CA LEU A 123 -0.69 -6.54 -3.39
C LEU A 123 -2.00 -7.14 -2.88
N LEU A 124 -2.50 -6.63 -1.76
CA LEU A 124 -3.80 -7.07 -1.22
C LEU A 124 -4.93 -6.71 -2.18
N LEU A 125 -4.95 -5.46 -2.70
CA LEU A 125 -5.95 -4.99 -3.68
C LEU A 125 -5.99 -5.84 -4.95
N LEU A 126 -4.82 -6.28 -5.46
CA LEU A 126 -4.73 -7.11 -6.66
C LEU A 126 -5.22 -8.55 -6.45
N ARG A 127 -5.28 -9.03 -5.21
CA ARG A 127 -5.72 -10.39 -4.83
C ARG A 127 -7.18 -10.49 -4.46
N LEU A 128 -7.95 -9.41 -4.53
CA LEU A 128 -9.38 -9.41 -4.22
C LEU A 128 -10.16 -10.36 -5.13
N ARG A 129 -11.13 -11.05 -4.55
CA ARG A 129 -12.02 -11.98 -5.25
C ARG A 129 -13.47 -11.49 -5.39
N GLY A 130 -13.83 -10.45 -4.63
CA GLY A 130 -15.19 -9.91 -4.60
C GLY A 130 -16.12 -10.66 -3.64
N ASN A 131 -15.56 -11.25 -2.58
CA ASN A 131 -16.33 -12.06 -1.61
C ASN A 131 -17.06 -11.20 -0.56
N SER A 132 -16.87 -9.90 -0.55
CA SER A 132 -17.53 -8.97 0.38
C SER A 132 -17.90 -7.66 -0.30
N GLU A 133 -18.84 -6.92 0.29
CA GLU A 133 -19.22 -5.58 -0.22
C GLU A 133 -18.03 -4.61 -0.26
N VAL A 134 -17.11 -4.70 0.70
CA VAL A 134 -15.89 -3.90 0.74
C VAL A 134 -14.98 -4.22 -0.44
N GLU A 135 -14.81 -5.49 -0.79
CA GLU A 135 -14.04 -5.91 -1.95
C GLU A 135 -14.70 -5.47 -3.27
N LEU A 136 -16.03 -5.65 -3.38
CA LEU A 136 -16.78 -5.22 -4.56
C LEU A 136 -16.68 -3.70 -4.78
N ALA A 137 -16.79 -2.91 -3.70
CA ALA A 137 -16.61 -1.46 -3.77
C ALA A 137 -15.19 -1.07 -4.23
N ALA A 138 -14.15 -1.71 -3.70
CA ALA A 138 -12.76 -1.48 -4.13
C ALA A 138 -12.55 -1.87 -5.61
N MET A 139 -13.11 -2.98 -6.06
CA MET A 139 -13.06 -3.38 -7.47
C MET A 139 -13.80 -2.40 -8.39
N GLN A 140 -14.90 -1.80 -7.94
CA GLN A 140 -15.59 -0.74 -8.69
C GLN A 140 -14.74 0.53 -8.81
N ARG A 141 -14.04 0.94 -7.75
CA ARG A 141 -13.09 2.06 -7.76
C ARG A 141 -11.97 1.81 -8.79
N ARG A 142 -11.35 0.63 -8.79
CA ARG A 142 -10.35 0.24 -9.81
C ARG A 142 -10.90 0.36 -11.23
N ARG A 143 -12.09 -0.20 -11.50
CA ARG A 143 -12.73 -0.10 -12.82
C ARG A 143 -13.02 1.34 -13.25
N LYS A 144 -13.23 2.25 -12.27
CA LYS A 144 -13.36 3.68 -12.57
C LYS A 144 -12.03 4.25 -13.07
N LEU A 145 -10.91 3.92 -12.42
CA LEU A 145 -9.58 4.35 -12.86
C LEU A 145 -9.25 3.80 -14.28
N ASP A 146 -9.56 2.53 -14.54
CA ASP A 146 -9.40 1.94 -15.87
C ASP A 146 -10.18 2.73 -16.95
N ARG A 147 -11.44 3.11 -16.67
CA ARG A 147 -12.26 3.91 -17.61
C ARG A 147 -11.72 5.32 -17.81
N LEU A 148 -11.24 5.98 -16.75
CA LEU A 148 -10.64 7.30 -16.85
C LEU A 148 -9.35 7.26 -17.68
N THR A 149 -8.52 6.24 -17.50
CA THR A 149 -7.34 6.03 -18.35
C THR A 149 -7.75 5.81 -19.81
N ALA A 150 -8.76 4.99 -20.06
CA ALA A 150 -9.24 4.74 -21.41
C ALA A 150 -9.74 6.03 -22.11
N SER A 151 -10.40 6.94 -21.38
CA SER A 151 -10.83 8.22 -21.96
C SER A 151 -9.66 9.14 -22.31
N ILE A 152 -8.57 9.14 -21.52
CA ILE A 152 -7.36 9.92 -21.86
C ILE A 152 -6.66 9.29 -23.08
N VAL A 153 -6.61 7.95 -23.18
CA VAL A 153 -6.08 7.25 -24.36
C VAL A 153 -6.90 7.60 -25.62
N GLU A 154 -8.24 7.60 -25.51
CA GLU A 154 -9.12 7.99 -26.62
C GLU A 154 -8.83 9.40 -27.10
N GLN A 155 -8.71 10.34 -26.18
CA GLN A 155 -8.32 11.71 -26.51
C GLN A 155 -6.94 11.79 -27.18
N ALA A 156 -5.94 11.04 -26.71
CA ALA A 156 -4.61 11.01 -27.34
C ALA A 156 -4.63 10.37 -28.75
N ILE A 157 -5.56 9.45 -29.03
CA ILE A 157 -5.80 8.92 -30.38
C ILE A 157 -6.41 10.01 -31.27
N GLU A 158 -7.41 10.76 -30.78
CA GLU A 158 -8.03 11.87 -31.50
C GLU A 158 -7.03 12.99 -31.82
N GLU A 159 -6.10 13.26 -30.90
CA GLU A 159 -4.97 14.19 -31.12
C GLU A 159 -3.91 13.65 -32.09
N GLY A 160 -3.99 12.38 -32.51
CA GLY A 160 -3.01 11.73 -33.37
C GLY A 160 -1.69 11.36 -32.67
N SER A 161 -1.62 11.44 -31.36
CA SER A 161 -0.44 11.15 -30.54
C SER A 161 -0.28 9.65 -30.22
N ILE A 162 -1.37 8.88 -30.27
CA ILE A 162 -1.40 7.42 -30.12
C ILE A 162 -2.04 6.79 -31.37
N ARG A 163 -1.56 5.62 -31.77
CA ARG A 163 -2.11 4.84 -32.89
C ARG A 163 -3.58 4.47 -32.64
N GLY A 164 -4.42 4.65 -33.68
CA GLY A 164 -5.88 4.48 -33.59
C GLY A 164 -6.41 3.06 -33.85
N ASP A 165 -5.54 2.08 -34.12
CA ASP A 165 -5.93 0.70 -34.42
C ASP A 165 -6.13 -0.16 -33.16
N LEU A 166 -5.86 0.39 -31.95
CA LEU A 166 -6.06 -0.28 -30.69
C LEU A 166 -7.28 0.27 -29.94
N ASN A 167 -8.03 -0.62 -29.29
CA ASN A 167 -9.14 -0.21 -28.44
C ASN A 167 -8.61 0.48 -27.16
N PRO A 168 -9.07 1.71 -26.83
CA PRO A 168 -8.60 2.49 -25.68
C PRO A 168 -8.70 1.73 -24.34
N GLY A 169 -9.79 0.99 -24.13
CA GLY A 169 -9.98 0.19 -22.92
C GLY A 169 -8.98 -0.97 -22.81
N ASN A 170 -8.55 -1.54 -23.93
CA ASN A 170 -7.50 -2.57 -23.93
C ASN A 170 -6.13 -1.96 -23.65
N VAL A 171 -5.84 -0.79 -24.23
CA VAL A 171 -4.59 -0.06 -23.95
C VAL A 171 -4.48 0.23 -22.46
N ALA A 172 -5.54 0.79 -21.84
CA ALA A 172 -5.56 1.02 -20.39
C ALA A 172 -5.28 -0.26 -19.58
N ARG A 173 -5.87 -1.40 -19.97
CA ARG A 173 -5.62 -2.70 -19.30
C ARG A 173 -4.18 -3.17 -19.48
N TYR A 174 -3.59 -2.99 -20.67
CA TYR A 174 -2.18 -3.37 -20.90
C TYR A 174 -1.24 -2.48 -20.05
N MET A 175 -1.51 -1.19 -19.97
CA MET A 175 -0.75 -0.26 -19.12
C MET A 175 -0.81 -0.67 -17.66
N PHE A 176 -2.02 -0.86 -17.10
CA PHE A 176 -2.15 -1.31 -15.71
C PHE A 176 -1.59 -2.72 -15.49
N GLY A 177 -1.74 -3.64 -16.44
CA GLY A 177 -1.15 -4.97 -16.34
C GLY A 177 0.36 -4.91 -16.19
N THR A 178 1.02 -4.09 -17.02
CA THR A 178 2.48 -3.89 -16.97
C THR A 178 2.91 -3.22 -15.66
N ILE A 179 2.22 -2.13 -15.25
CA ILE A 179 2.54 -1.40 -14.02
C ILE A 179 2.31 -2.29 -12.78
N ASN A 180 1.19 -3.01 -12.73
CA ASN A 180 0.87 -3.88 -11.60
C ASN A 180 1.87 -5.03 -11.44
N SER A 181 2.51 -5.49 -12.52
CA SER A 181 3.54 -6.52 -12.42
C SER A 181 4.74 -6.10 -11.56
N LEU A 182 5.06 -4.79 -11.52
CA LEU A 182 6.11 -4.25 -10.66
C LEU A 182 5.93 -4.64 -9.19
N VAL A 183 4.69 -4.63 -8.72
CA VAL A 183 4.35 -4.91 -7.32
C VAL A 183 4.71 -6.34 -6.91
N GLU A 184 4.74 -7.27 -7.86
CA GLU A 184 5.06 -8.68 -7.60
C GLU A 184 6.57 -8.94 -7.60
N TRP A 185 7.31 -8.41 -8.58
CA TRP A 185 8.72 -8.74 -8.75
C TRP A 185 9.70 -7.67 -8.25
N LEU A 186 9.32 -6.37 -8.20
CA LEU A 186 10.20 -5.33 -7.66
C LEU A 186 10.26 -5.44 -6.13
N ARG A 187 11.41 -5.82 -5.60
CA ARG A 187 11.67 -5.89 -4.16
C ARG A 187 12.51 -4.68 -3.73
N VAL A 188 12.28 -4.22 -2.50
CA VAL A 188 13.04 -3.08 -1.91
C VAL A 188 14.55 -3.36 -1.87
N ASP A 189 14.93 -4.65 -1.85
CA ASP A 189 16.32 -5.11 -1.77
C ASP A 189 16.95 -5.38 -3.16
N ASP A 190 16.19 -5.15 -4.24
CA ASP A 190 16.71 -5.36 -5.59
C ASP A 190 17.70 -4.25 -5.98
N SER A 191 18.68 -4.59 -6.81
CA SER A 191 19.67 -3.64 -7.35
C SER A 191 19.03 -2.56 -8.24
N MET A 192 17.78 -2.73 -8.63
CA MET A 192 17.01 -1.79 -9.43
C MET A 192 16.35 -0.74 -8.55
N SER A 193 16.70 0.53 -8.74
CA SER A 193 16.04 1.64 -8.05
C SER A 193 14.60 1.84 -8.56
N THR A 194 13.74 2.41 -7.70
CA THR A 194 12.36 2.82 -8.09
C THR A 194 12.37 3.68 -9.35
N GLU A 195 13.30 4.62 -9.46
CA GLU A 195 13.44 5.50 -10.61
C GLU A 195 13.83 4.74 -11.90
N SER A 196 14.69 3.73 -11.79
CA SER A 196 15.07 2.89 -12.93
C SER A 196 13.89 2.03 -13.40
N ALA A 197 13.14 1.44 -12.47
CA ALA A 197 11.93 0.66 -12.77
C ALA A 197 10.86 1.53 -13.43
N LYS A 198 10.59 2.73 -12.89
CA LYS A 198 9.66 3.71 -13.44
C LYS A 198 10.04 4.08 -14.89
N ARG A 199 11.30 4.47 -15.11
CA ARG A 199 11.80 4.83 -16.44
C ARG A 199 11.66 3.68 -17.44
N GLY A 200 12.04 2.45 -17.06
CA GLY A 200 11.96 1.27 -17.93
C GLY A 200 10.52 0.97 -18.34
N VAL A 201 9.58 1.01 -17.38
CA VAL A 201 8.15 0.78 -17.70
C VAL A 201 7.57 1.88 -18.56
N LEU A 202 7.86 3.15 -18.29
CA LEU A 202 7.37 4.27 -19.12
C LEU A 202 7.93 4.20 -20.54
N SER A 203 9.23 3.91 -20.70
CA SER A 203 9.83 3.72 -22.02
C SER A 203 9.17 2.57 -22.78
N LEU A 204 8.96 1.42 -22.12
CA LEU A 204 8.26 0.28 -22.72
C LEU A 204 6.84 0.64 -23.16
N LEU A 205 6.09 1.35 -22.35
CA LEU A 205 4.69 1.69 -22.62
C LEU A 205 4.51 2.72 -23.73
N PHE A 206 5.41 3.71 -23.81
CA PHE A 206 5.24 4.87 -24.71
C PHE A 206 6.19 4.87 -25.90
N GLU A 207 7.28 4.15 -25.85
CA GLU A 207 8.32 4.11 -26.91
C GLU A 207 8.42 2.72 -27.55
N GLY A 208 8.01 1.68 -26.81
CA GLY A 208 8.11 0.28 -27.27
C GLY A 208 9.52 -0.30 -27.13
N LEU A 209 9.80 -1.39 -27.84
CA LEU A 209 11.08 -2.12 -27.81
C LEU A 209 11.90 -1.93 -29.09
N GLU A 210 11.28 -1.43 -30.15
CA GLU A 210 11.99 -1.21 -31.42
C GLU A 210 12.85 0.05 -31.33
N THR A 211 14.07 -0.03 -31.87
CA THR A 211 14.91 1.15 -32.02
C THR A 211 14.31 2.10 -33.06
N SER A 212 14.08 3.35 -32.66
CA SER A 212 13.70 4.41 -33.62
C SER A 212 14.77 4.48 -34.72
N ARG A 213 14.38 4.28 -35.96
CA ARG A 213 15.26 4.46 -37.13
C ARG A 213 15.39 5.93 -37.47
#